data_a339cf5f8f536a4d1096ab38e3c37296
#
_entry.id   a339cf5f8f536a4d1096ab38e3c37296
#
_cell.length_a   1.000
_cell.length_b   1.000
_cell.length_c   1.000
_cell.angle_alpha   90.00
_cell.angle_beta   90.00
_cell.angle_gamma   90.00
#
_symmetry.space_group_name_H-M   'P 1'
#
loop_
_entity.id
_entity.type
_entity.pdbx_description
1 polymer ?
#
loop_
_entity_poly.entity_id
_entity_poly.type
_entity_poly.pdbx_seq_one_letter_code
_entity_poly.pdbx_strand_id
1 'polypeptide(L)'
;MGGLSKKAYQLEKMQGSREIPGLILDGGNLLFKQQRLSPGLLQQAKITAAGIIDSYNIMNYAAVAVGTYDLAGGLSFLREQAARAEFTWLSANLVRKSDLKPLFPASLIRPVGSISVGVIGLTGLDGTNRFEENEDAVLVSWQEVLPDIVADLAGKCDLLILLSNNTTEENQKIAESFPAIHIIIQSTPRPGNIVPELKNKSLIFQTGKQGKYLGWMSINWQESKTWGRAGAAKELATKKQELDGINGRISRIERREKKEALPANKSYQNLLASRDRLLSEIVFLENELQDMKESGQTPSTFENHFIALDVNMPDQPEVKKIVEATKASVNLAGRDQAGRAQSSPALPELMLEKLAFTGWETCTPCHSPQAAFWQKTAHASAYQTLAGQEQQFNLDCLPCHVTAEYKDIKISDNDAALLSLPAQLQQVGCEVCHGPGKDHAATQDPKVVTRKPEISICTRCHTSERDEGFNYENDLERIACPASKR
;
A
#
# COMPACT_ATOMS: atom_id res chain seq x y z
N MET A 1 3.91 -8.94 7.32
CA MET A 1 5.24 -8.57 7.86
C MET A 1 6.43 -9.13 7.06
N GLY A 2 6.24 -9.93 6.04
CA GLY A 2 7.32 -10.67 5.36
C GLY A 2 8.43 -9.85 4.69
N GLY A 3 8.23 -8.57 4.43
CA GLY A 3 9.25 -7.71 3.81
C GLY A 3 10.14 -6.93 4.79
N LEU A 4 9.82 -6.88 6.10
CA LEU A 4 10.56 -6.04 7.06
C LEU A 4 12.00 -6.48 7.25
N SER A 5 12.28 -7.78 7.38
CA SER A 5 13.64 -8.30 7.54
C SER A 5 14.51 -8.10 6.30
N LYS A 6 13.90 -8.16 5.11
CA LYS A 6 14.60 -7.88 3.83
C LYS A 6 14.84 -6.39 3.65
N LYS A 7 13.86 -5.55 4.04
CA LYS A 7 13.98 -4.09 4.08
C LYS A 7 15.14 -3.68 4.99
N ALA A 8 15.21 -4.26 6.20
CA ALA A 8 16.28 -4.01 7.16
C ALA A 8 17.66 -4.42 6.60
N TYR A 9 17.76 -5.61 5.99
CA TYR A 9 18.99 -6.06 5.33
C TYR A 9 19.44 -5.08 4.24
N GLN A 10 18.51 -4.64 3.39
CA GLN A 10 18.82 -3.71 2.32
C GLN A 10 19.28 -2.35 2.85
N LEU A 11 18.63 -1.83 3.90
CA LEU A 11 19.02 -0.59 4.56
C LEU A 11 20.41 -0.70 5.18
N GLU A 12 20.71 -1.78 5.91
CA GLU A 12 22.01 -2.05 6.51
C GLU A 12 23.11 -2.11 5.45
N LYS A 13 22.88 -2.83 4.34
CA LYS A 13 23.79 -2.89 3.20
C LYS A 13 24.05 -1.51 2.60
N MET A 14 23.03 -0.67 2.48
CA MET A 14 23.15 0.67 1.91
C MET A 14 23.89 1.62 2.84
N GLN A 15 23.67 1.53 4.16
CA GLN A 15 24.38 2.31 5.16
C GLN A 15 25.86 1.87 5.26
N GLY A 16 26.13 0.57 5.26
CA GLY A 16 27.49 0.02 5.37
C GLY A 16 28.38 0.23 4.13
N SER A 17 27.78 0.48 2.97
CA SER A 17 28.52 0.64 1.71
C SER A 17 28.80 2.09 1.32
N ARG A 18 28.34 3.09 2.10
CA ARG A 18 28.42 4.51 1.71
C ARG A 18 28.85 5.40 2.88
N GLU A 19 29.84 6.25 2.61
CA GLU A 19 30.21 7.39 3.45
C GLU A 19 29.20 8.57 3.34
N ILE A 20 28.12 8.39 2.57
CA ILE A 20 27.14 9.46 2.30
C ILE A 20 26.08 9.47 3.42
N PRO A 21 25.96 10.57 4.16
CA PRO A 21 24.95 10.70 5.19
C PRO A 21 23.54 10.70 4.59
N GLY A 22 22.55 10.13 5.32
CA GLY A 22 21.17 10.06 4.85
C GLY A 22 20.17 9.96 5.98
N LEU A 23 18.89 10.17 5.66
CA LEU A 23 17.75 9.98 6.55
C LEU A 23 16.85 8.86 6.04
N ILE A 24 16.34 8.07 6.96
CA ILE A 24 15.30 7.09 6.68
C ILE A 24 13.98 7.65 7.21
N LEU A 25 13.01 7.82 6.31
CA LEU A 25 11.73 8.48 6.57
C LEU A 25 10.58 7.60 6.10
N ASP A 26 9.40 7.75 6.73
CA ASP A 26 8.18 7.09 6.30
C ASP A 26 6.99 8.07 6.30
N GLY A 27 6.22 8.07 5.22
CA GLY A 27 5.06 8.97 5.03
C GLY A 27 3.85 8.64 5.90
N GLY A 28 3.89 7.58 6.69
CA GLY A 28 2.79 7.15 7.58
C GLY A 28 1.88 6.08 6.98
N ASN A 29 0.75 5.81 7.66
CA ASN A 29 -0.11 4.64 7.43
C ASN A 29 0.67 3.32 7.64
N LEU A 30 1.50 3.30 8.67
CA LEU A 30 2.47 2.25 8.95
C LEU A 30 1.85 1.06 9.68
N LEU A 31 1.01 1.30 10.70
CA LEU A 31 0.63 0.29 11.69
C LEU A 31 -0.49 -0.63 11.21
N PHE A 32 -1.46 -0.10 10.47
CA PHE A 32 -2.65 -0.84 10.09
C PHE A 32 -2.92 -0.77 8.59
N LYS A 33 -3.59 -1.80 8.07
CA LYS A 33 -3.92 -1.92 6.64
C LYS A 33 -5.22 -1.21 6.26
N GLN A 34 -6.04 -0.87 7.25
CA GLN A 34 -7.36 -0.27 7.07
C GLN A 34 -7.63 0.74 8.18
N GLN A 35 -8.54 1.65 7.90
CA GLN A 35 -8.88 2.77 8.77
C GLN A 35 -9.72 2.38 9.99
N ARG A 36 -10.44 1.26 9.89
CA ARG A 36 -11.28 0.72 10.97
C ARG A 36 -10.97 -0.76 11.11
N LEU A 37 -10.76 -1.19 12.34
CA LEU A 37 -10.55 -2.58 12.69
C LEU A 37 -11.82 -3.14 13.29
N SER A 38 -12.17 -4.36 12.89
CA SER A 38 -13.22 -5.08 13.60
C SER A 38 -12.76 -5.45 15.01
N PRO A 39 -13.68 -5.55 15.98
CA PRO A 39 -13.32 -5.95 17.34
C PRO A 39 -12.52 -7.27 17.41
N GLY A 40 -12.87 -8.22 16.54
CA GLY A 40 -12.18 -9.52 16.47
C GLY A 40 -10.74 -9.44 15.97
N LEU A 41 -10.45 -8.52 15.04
CA LEU A 41 -9.11 -8.32 14.49
C LEU A 41 -8.22 -7.45 15.38
N LEU A 42 -8.79 -6.60 16.24
CA LEU A 42 -8.08 -5.54 16.96
C LEU A 42 -6.87 -6.06 17.74
N GLN A 43 -7.00 -7.17 18.48
CA GLN A 43 -5.91 -7.72 19.27
C GLN A 43 -4.73 -8.17 18.41
N GLN A 44 -4.97 -8.92 17.34
CA GLN A 44 -3.94 -9.39 16.42
C GLN A 44 -3.28 -8.23 15.65
N ALA A 45 -4.07 -7.25 15.25
CA ALA A 45 -3.58 -6.05 14.59
C ALA A 45 -2.65 -5.23 15.49
N LYS A 46 -2.99 -5.05 16.77
CA LYS A 46 -2.14 -4.37 17.76
C LYS A 46 -0.82 -5.12 18.03
N ILE A 47 -0.85 -6.44 18.10
CA ILE A 47 0.38 -7.26 18.23
C ILE A 47 1.26 -7.05 16.98
N THR A 48 0.68 -7.07 15.78
CA THR A 48 1.39 -6.83 14.53
C THR A 48 2.01 -5.43 14.51
N ALA A 49 1.25 -4.41 14.91
CA ALA A 49 1.72 -3.02 14.98
C ALA A 49 2.92 -2.86 15.94
N ALA A 50 2.87 -3.49 17.11
CA ALA A 50 4.00 -3.48 18.04
C ALA A 50 5.27 -4.10 17.43
N GLY A 51 5.16 -5.24 16.75
CA GLY A 51 6.30 -5.86 16.05
C GLY A 51 6.83 -5.02 14.87
N ILE A 52 5.98 -4.19 14.23
CA ILE A 52 6.44 -3.22 13.24
C ILE A 52 7.30 -2.14 13.90
N ILE A 53 6.87 -1.58 15.05
CA ILE A 53 7.64 -0.59 15.81
C ILE A 53 9.00 -1.14 16.20
N ASP A 54 9.04 -2.33 16.79
CA ASP A 54 10.29 -2.97 17.22
C ASP A 54 11.25 -3.20 16.02
N SER A 55 10.70 -3.54 14.85
CA SER A 55 11.48 -3.66 13.61
C SER A 55 12.00 -2.32 13.11
N TYR A 56 11.22 -1.26 13.20
CA TYR A 56 11.60 0.10 12.76
C TYR A 56 12.68 0.70 13.67
N ASN A 57 12.66 0.40 14.96
CA ASN A 57 13.71 0.80 15.90
C ASN A 57 15.09 0.28 15.45
N ILE A 58 15.18 -1.00 15.03
CA ILE A 58 16.43 -1.58 14.50
C ILE A 58 16.83 -0.93 13.15
N MET A 59 15.86 -0.55 12.33
CA MET A 59 16.12 0.07 11.02
C MET A 59 16.55 1.53 11.10
N ASN A 60 16.57 2.13 12.28
CA ASN A 60 17.07 3.48 12.54
C ASN A 60 16.33 4.58 11.75
N TYR A 61 14.99 4.51 11.72
CA TYR A 61 14.18 5.57 11.15
C TYR A 61 14.37 6.88 11.91
N ALA A 62 14.45 8.00 11.20
CA ALA A 62 14.53 9.32 11.81
C ALA A 62 13.12 9.85 12.18
N ALA A 63 12.17 9.67 11.28
CA ALA A 63 10.79 10.10 11.48
C ALA A 63 9.78 9.27 10.68
N VAL A 64 8.56 9.21 11.21
CA VAL A 64 7.38 8.64 10.58
C VAL A 64 6.22 9.63 10.76
N ALA A 65 5.48 9.96 9.69
CA ALA A 65 4.27 10.75 9.85
C ALA A 65 3.14 9.90 10.45
N VAL A 66 2.29 10.53 11.26
CA VAL A 66 1.05 9.88 11.70
C VAL A 66 0.08 9.83 10.52
N GLY A 67 -0.28 8.65 10.07
CA GLY A 67 -1.28 8.45 9.04
C GLY A 67 -2.67 8.19 9.62
N THR A 68 -3.69 8.36 8.79
CA THR A 68 -5.08 8.10 9.20
C THR A 68 -5.31 6.63 9.58
N TYR A 69 -4.56 5.71 8.96
CA TYR A 69 -4.65 4.28 9.30
C TYR A 69 -3.98 3.97 10.64
N ASP A 70 -2.97 4.74 11.05
CA ASP A 70 -2.29 4.53 12.33
C ASP A 70 -3.20 4.80 13.53
N LEU A 71 -4.29 5.54 13.33
CA LEU A 71 -5.33 5.81 14.32
C LEU A 71 -6.35 4.66 14.48
N ALA A 72 -6.33 3.64 13.63
CA ALA A 72 -7.32 2.55 13.66
C ALA A 72 -7.27 1.70 14.94
N GLY A 73 -6.15 1.69 15.66
CA GLY A 73 -6.00 1.05 16.96
C GLY A 73 -6.46 1.89 18.16
N GLY A 74 -6.88 3.16 17.91
CA GLY A 74 -7.21 4.18 18.89
C GLY A 74 -6.00 5.07 19.24
N LEU A 75 -6.28 6.32 19.62
CA LEU A 75 -5.25 7.31 19.94
C LEU A 75 -4.39 6.89 21.14
N SER A 76 -5.00 6.28 22.16
CA SER A 76 -4.28 5.76 23.34
C SER A 76 -3.22 4.73 22.93
N PHE A 77 -3.57 3.79 22.06
CA PHE A 77 -2.63 2.79 21.54
C PHE A 77 -1.51 3.44 20.73
N LEU A 78 -1.84 4.38 19.84
CA LEU A 78 -0.81 5.08 19.06
C LEU A 78 0.18 5.83 19.97
N ARG A 79 -0.28 6.49 21.04
CA ARG A 79 0.58 7.15 22.01
C ARG A 79 1.49 6.17 22.77
N GLU A 80 0.96 5.02 23.14
CA GLU A 80 1.75 3.94 23.74
C GLU A 80 2.86 3.47 22.79
N GLN A 81 2.52 3.22 21.54
CA GLN A 81 3.51 2.82 20.54
C GLN A 81 4.53 3.93 20.24
N ALA A 82 4.09 5.18 20.21
CA ALA A 82 4.99 6.32 20.02
C ALA A 82 6.01 6.47 21.16
N ALA A 83 5.62 6.14 22.40
CA ALA A 83 6.55 6.13 23.54
C ALA A 83 7.58 4.99 23.47
N ARG A 84 7.31 3.91 22.73
CA ARG A 84 8.25 2.79 22.51
C ARG A 84 9.14 3.00 21.29
N ALA A 85 8.76 3.91 20.38
CA ALA A 85 9.49 4.17 19.17
C ALA A 85 10.79 4.95 19.45
N GLU A 86 11.90 4.52 18.85
CA GLU A 86 13.19 5.23 18.86
C GLU A 86 13.27 6.30 17.75
N PHE A 87 12.25 6.39 16.90
CA PHE A 87 12.06 7.42 15.89
C PHE A 87 10.97 8.41 16.32
N THR A 88 10.94 9.56 15.65
CA THR A 88 9.95 10.61 15.96
C THR A 88 8.68 10.41 15.14
N TRP A 89 7.53 10.23 15.79
CA TRP A 89 6.23 10.38 15.14
C TRP A 89 5.92 11.86 14.95
N LEU A 90 5.51 12.25 13.72
CA LEU A 90 5.24 13.64 13.35
C LEU A 90 3.79 13.83 12.92
N SER A 91 3.13 14.88 13.46
CA SER A 91 1.86 15.38 12.94
C SER A 91 1.64 16.82 13.37
N ALA A 92 1.61 17.72 12.39
CA ALA A 92 1.37 19.13 12.60
C ALA A 92 -0.10 19.44 12.91
N ASN A 93 -1.03 18.65 12.36
CA ASN A 93 -2.45 18.96 12.34
C ASN A 93 -3.33 18.01 13.16
N LEU A 94 -2.75 17.02 13.83
CA LEU A 94 -3.44 16.24 14.84
C LEU A 94 -3.27 16.95 16.20
N VAL A 95 -4.31 17.68 16.63
CA VAL A 95 -4.23 18.60 17.75
C VAL A 95 -5.24 18.27 18.84
N ARG A 96 -5.03 18.82 20.05
CA ARG A 96 -6.04 18.78 21.10
C ARG A 96 -7.18 19.75 20.79
N LYS A 97 -8.42 19.34 21.04
CA LYS A 97 -9.60 20.21 20.86
C LYS A 97 -9.57 21.41 21.79
N SER A 98 -9.06 21.21 23.03
CA SER A 98 -9.12 22.18 24.10
C SER A 98 -8.20 23.40 23.89
N ASP A 99 -7.02 23.25 23.25
CA ASP A 99 -6.03 24.33 23.12
C ASP A 99 -5.33 24.36 21.75
N LEU A 100 -5.75 23.52 20.82
CA LEU A 100 -5.23 23.38 19.46
C LEU A 100 -3.71 23.07 19.39
N LYS A 101 -3.12 22.59 20.49
CA LYS A 101 -1.71 22.19 20.48
C LYS A 101 -1.53 20.81 19.84
N PRO A 102 -0.49 20.62 19.04
CA PRO A 102 -0.20 19.31 18.43
C PRO A 102 -0.06 18.20 19.47
N LEU A 103 -0.63 17.04 19.16
CA LEU A 103 -0.52 15.83 20.00
C LEU A 103 0.80 15.07 19.78
N PHE A 104 1.45 15.32 18.66
CA PHE A 104 2.78 14.84 18.29
C PHE A 104 3.63 16.03 17.85
N PRO A 105 4.96 15.94 17.87
CA PRO A 105 5.82 16.96 17.26
C PRO A 105 5.37 17.27 15.83
N ALA A 106 5.24 18.56 15.48
CA ALA A 106 4.83 18.98 14.15
C ALA A 106 5.95 18.75 13.12
N SER A 107 7.19 18.90 13.57
CA SER A 107 8.39 18.81 12.74
C SER A 107 9.60 18.37 13.55
N LEU A 108 10.68 18.04 12.83
CA LEU A 108 11.99 17.86 13.41
C LEU A 108 13.06 18.44 12.47
N ILE A 109 14.21 18.81 13.03
CA ILE A 109 15.40 19.25 12.27
C ILE A 109 16.51 18.23 12.52
N ARG A 110 17.20 17.81 11.46
CA ARG A 110 18.36 16.89 11.51
C ARG A 110 19.49 17.38 10.62
N PRO A 111 20.72 17.39 11.10
CA PRO A 111 21.89 17.59 10.24
C PRO A 111 22.10 16.34 9.38
N VAL A 112 22.37 16.53 8.10
CA VAL A 112 22.69 15.49 7.12
C VAL A 112 23.91 15.96 6.32
N GLY A 113 25.09 15.48 6.70
CA GLY A 113 26.35 16.03 6.18
C GLY A 113 26.47 17.50 6.53
N SER A 114 26.63 18.35 5.51
CA SER A 114 26.78 19.80 5.67
C SER A 114 25.46 20.58 5.65
N ILE A 115 24.31 19.90 5.42
CA ILE A 115 23.02 20.58 5.31
C ILE A 115 22.11 20.30 6.51
N SER A 116 21.24 21.26 6.80
CA SER A 116 20.17 21.12 7.80
C SER A 116 18.87 20.74 7.11
N VAL A 117 18.31 19.57 7.46
CA VAL A 117 17.07 19.03 6.89
C VAL A 117 15.93 19.18 7.89
N GLY A 118 14.90 19.93 7.51
CA GLY A 118 13.63 20.01 8.23
C GLY A 118 12.64 18.97 7.69
N VAL A 119 11.98 18.26 8.59
CA VAL A 119 10.95 17.26 8.25
C VAL A 119 9.66 17.62 8.96
N ILE A 120 8.59 17.80 8.22
CA ILE A 120 7.23 18.10 8.72
C ILE A 120 6.36 16.87 8.54
N GLY A 121 5.51 16.54 9.52
CA GLY A 121 4.49 15.50 9.37
C GLY A 121 3.10 16.09 9.21
N LEU A 122 2.29 15.54 8.32
CA LEU A 122 0.92 15.98 8.09
C LEU A 122 -0.01 14.78 7.95
N THR A 123 -0.99 14.67 8.86
CA THR A 123 -2.02 13.64 8.83
C THR A 123 -3.12 14.02 7.85
N GLY A 124 -3.51 13.09 6.97
CA GLY A 124 -4.53 13.33 5.96
C GLY A 124 -5.93 13.56 6.55
N LEU A 125 -6.69 14.45 5.90
CA LEU A 125 -8.10 14.68 6.20
C LEU A 125 -8.95 13.90 5.19
N ASP A 126 -9.78 12.97 5.66
CA ASP A 126 -10.71 12.23 4.81
C ASP A 126 -12.19 12.49 5.14
N GLY A 127 -12.45 13.51 5.95
CA GLY A 127 -13.80 13.94 6.34
C GLY A 127 -14.50 13.00 7.35
N THR A 128 -13.85 11.94 7.83
CA THR A 128 -14.43 11.07 8.85
C THR A 128 -13.98 11.48 10.24
N ASN A 129 -14.94 11.66 11.18
CA ASN A 129 -14.59 11.78 12.59
C ASN A 129 -14.11 10.42 13.09
N ARG A 130 -12.84 10.34 13.53
CA ARG A 130 -12.16 9.10 13.96
C ARG A 130 -11.99 9.00 15.45
N PHE A 131 -12.33 10.07 16.15
CA PHE A 131 -12.12 10.16 17.59
C PHE A 131 -13.43 9.95 18.31
N GLU A 132 -13.39 9.27 19.45
CA GLU A 132 -14.51 9.16 20.35
C GLU A 132 -14.90 10.55 20.89
N GLU A 133 -16.15 10.73 21.30
CA GLU A 133 -16.63 12.04 21.80
C GLU A 133 -15.82 12.54 22.98
N ASN A 134 -15.34 11.63 23.83
CA ASN A 134 -14.54 11.92 25.02
C ASN A 134 -13.04 12.11 24.72
N GLU A 135 -12.58 11.85 23.50
CA GLU A 135 -11.18 12.09 23.14
C GLU A 135 -10.96 13.58 22.83
N ASP A 136 -9.97 14.19 23.53
CA ASP A 136 -9.53 15.55 23.30
C ASP A 136 -8.56 15.59 22.09
N ALA A 137 -9.05 15.23 20.91
CA ALA A 137 -8.30 15.16 19.67
C ALA A 137 -9.14 15.57 18.47
N VAL A 138 -8.54 16.32 17.54
CA VAL A 138 -9.14 16.72 16.27
C VAL A 138 -8.05 16.87 15.21
N LEU A 139 -8.40 16.59 13.95
CA LEU A 139 -7.59 16.93 12.79
C LEU A 139 -8.03 18.29 12.25
N VAL A 140 -7.10 19.23 12.19
CA VAL A 140 -7.34 20.54 11.56
C VAL A 140 -6.76 20.59 10.16
N SER A 141 -7.16 21.58 9.38
CA SER A 141 -6.71 21.76 7.99
C SER A 141 -5.22 22.09 7.93
N TRP A 142 -4.54 21.65 6.87
CA TRP A 142 -3.16 22.05 6.62
C TRP A 142 -3.01 23.57 6.40
N GLN A 143 -4.05 24.23 5.89
CA GLN A 143 -4.08 25.69 5.73
C GLN A 143 -3.95 26.45 7.05
N GLU A 144 -4.35 25.83 8.16
CA GLU A 144 -4.28 26.43 9.49
C GLU A 144 -2.90 26.27 10.14
N VAL A 145 -2.16 25.20 9.80
CA VAL A 145 -0.93 24.84 10.54
C VAL A 145 0.35 25.00 9.72
N LEU A 146 0.33 24.77 8.40
CA LEU A 146 1.55 24.82 7.59
C LEU A 146 2.15 26.24 7.43
N PRO A 147 1.38 27.34 7.32
CA PRO A 147 1.97 28.65 7.12
C PRO A 147 3.05 29.01 8.14
N ASP A 148 2.75 28.90 9.41
CA ASP A 148 3.67 29.25 10.49
C ASP A 148 4.86 28.28 10.60
N ILE A 149 4.61 26.99 10.44
CA ILE A 149 5.63 25.94 10.52
C ILE A 149 6.63 26.08 9.37
N VAL A 150 6.13 26.27 8.14
CA VAL A 150 6.98 26.42 6.96
C VAL A 150 7.80 27.72 7.04
N ALA A 151 7.20 28.83 7.48
CA ALA A 151 7.91 30.11 7.66
C ALA A 151 9.04 29.98 8.69
N ASP A 152 8.78 29.30 9.81
CA ASP A 152 9.79 29.08 10.87
C ASP A 152 10.94 28.19 10.37
N LEU A 153 10.65 27.12 9.66
CA LEU A 153 11.66 26.16 9.20
C LEU A 153 12.44 26.62 7.97
N ALA A 154 11.84 27.42 7.09
CA ALA A 154 12.51 27.93 5.89
C ALA A 154 13.76 28.78 6.21
N GLY A 155 13.75 29.46 7.37
CA GLY A 155 14.91 30.23 7.86
C GLY A 155 15.97 29.39 8.59
N LYS A 156 15.66 28.14 8.96
CA LYS A 156 16.51 27.28 9.78
C LYS A 156 17.08 26.07 9.02
N CYS A 157 16.50 25.75 7.87
CA CYS A 157 16.84 24.54 7.12
C CYS A 157 17.23 24.85 5.69
N ASP A 158 18.15 24.04 5.18
CA ASP A 158 18.53 24.07 3.77
C ASP A 158 17.54 23.31 2.89
N LEU A 159 17.02 22.18 3.38
CA LEU A 159 16.08 21.31 2.70
C LEU A 159 14.86 21.05 3.59
N LEU A 160 13.66 21.30 3.09
CA LEU A 160 12.40 20.96 3.77
C LEU A 160 11.72 19.78 3.10
N ILE A 161 11.34 18.79 3.91
CA ILE A 161 10.63 17.59 3.51
C ILE A 161 9.28 17.55 4.23
N LEU A 162 8.20 17.32 3.51
CA LEU A 162 6.88 17.04 4.05
C LEU A 162 6.58 15.55 3.91
N LEU A 163 6.25 14.89 5.01
CA LEU A 163 5.66 13.55 5.05
C LEU A 163 4.15 13.71 5.13
N SER A 164 3.41 13.23 4.14
CA SER A 164 1.98 13.50 4.02
C SER A 164 1.18 12.30 3.57
N ASN A 165 0.06 12.03 4.25
CA ASN A 165 -0.95 11.08 3.76
C ASN A 165 -2.24 11.74 3.28
N ASN A 166 -2.18 13.01 2.88
CA ASN A 166 -3.23 13.65 2.09
C ASN A 166 -3.29 13.07 0.67
N THR A 167 -4.37 13.37 -0.04
CA THR A 167 -4.49 12.97 -1.46
C THR A 167 -3.41 13.62 -2.32
N THR A 168 -3.17 13.07 -3.50
CA THR A 168 -2.19 13.64 -4.45
C THR A 168 -2.58 15.07 -4.84
N GLU A 169 -3.87 15.33 -5.03
CA GLU A 169 -4.42 16.63 -5.37
C GLU A 169 -4.18 17.66 -4.27
N GLU A 170 -4.36 17.28 -3.00
CA GLU A 170 -4.06 18.15 -1.87
C GLU A 170 -2.56 18.41 -1.73
N ASN A 171 -1.72 17.39 -1.94
CA ASN A 171 -0.27 17.53 -1.92
C ASN A 171 0.24 18.44 -3.05
N GLN A 172 -0.41 18.45 -4.22
CA GLN A 172 -0.11 19.41 -5.29
C GLN A 172 -0.46 20.85 -4.90
N LYS A 173 -1.61 21.08 -4.26
CA LYS A 173 -1.98 22.40 -3.74
C LYS A 173 -0.99 22.89 -2.66
N ILE A 174 -0.53 22.00 -1.79
CA ILE A 174 0.49 22.32 -0.79
C ILE A 174 1.79 22.75 -1.47
N ALA A 175 2.26 22.02 -2.48
CA ALA A 175 3.44 22.34 -3.27
C ALA A 175 3.32 23.70 -3.97
N GLU A 176 2.14 24.04 -4.49
CA GLU A 176 1.86 25.33 -5.10
C GLU A 176 1.85 26.47 -4.07
N SER A 177 1.32 26.21 -2.87
CA SER A 177 1.20 27.23 -1.80
C SER A 177 2.50 27.49 -1.06
N PHE A 178 3.38 26.48 -0.94
CA PHE A 178 4.60 26.54 -0.14
C PHE A 178 5.86 26.18 -0.94
N PRO A 179 6.42 27.11 -1.74
CA PRO A 179 7.63 26.85 -2.53
C PRO A 179 8.88 26.51 -1.70
N ALA A 180 8.84 26.73 -0.38
CA ALA A 180 9.91 26.35 0.54
C ALA A 180 9.91 24.87 0.91
N ILE A 181 8.84 24.14 0.61
CA ILE A 181 8.81 22.67 0.73
C ILE A 181 9.41 22.09 -0.54
N HIS A 182 10.55 21.44 -0.41
CA HIS A 182 11.32 20.93 -1.56
C HIS A 182 10.95 19.49 -1.94
N ILE A 183 10.50 18.69 -0.95
CA ILE A 183 10.14 17.27 -1.16
C ILE A 183 8.83 17.00 -0.43
N ILE A 184 7.92 16.28 -1.07
CA ILE A 184 6.71 15.70 -0.46
C ILE A 184 6.77 14.19 -0.65
N ILE A 185 7.00 13.46 0.44
CA ILE A 185 6.88 12.01 0.48
C ILE A 185 5.44 11.70 0.87
N GLN A 186 4.65 11.26 -0.10
CA GLN A 186 3.24 10.97 0.16
C GLN A 186 3.01 9.49 0.48
N SER A 187 2.00 9.22 1.32
CA SER A 187 1.50 7.88 1.65
C SER A 187 -0.01 7.81 1.43
N THR A 188 -0.41 7.87 0.16
CA THR A 188 -1.83 7.84 -0.23
C THR A 188 -2.37 6.38 -0.27
N PRO A 189 -3.70 6.17 -0.25
CA PRO A 189 -4.29 4.85 -0.47
C PRO A 189 -4.00 4.24 -1.84
N ARG A 190 -3.56 5.03 -2.82
CA ARG A 190 -3.25 4.58 -4.18
C ARG A 190 -2.17 3.49 -4.16
N PRO A 191 -2.36 2.36 -4.86
CA PRO A 191 -1.36 1.31 -4.93
C PRO A 191 -0.18 1.69 -5.84
N GLY A 192 0.99 1.09 -5.55
CA GLY A 192 2.19 1.17 -6.39
C GLY A 192 3.12 2.34 -6.07
N ASN A 193 4.26 2.33 -6.77
CA ASN A 193 5.25 3.39 -6.73
C ASN A 193 4.79 4.56 -7.60
N ILE A 194 5.03 5.77 -7.12
CA ILE A 194 4.85 7.02 -7.91
C ILE A 194 6.24 7.64 -8.04
N VAL A 195 6.72 7.77 -9.27
CA VAL A 195 8.01 8.41 -9.55
C VAL A 195 7.97 9.88 -9.17
N PRO A 196 9.11 10.48 -8.76
CA PRO A 196 9.17 11.90 -8.43
C PRO A 196 8.69 12.76 -9.60
N GLU A 197 7.67 13.57 -9.32
CA GLU A 197 7.13 14.58 -10.23
C GLU A 197 7.41 15.95 -9.62
N LEU A 198 8.01 16.84 -10.41
CA LEU A 198 8.23 18.22 -9.99
C LEU A 198 6.94 19.02 -10.16
N LYS A 199 6.44 19.56 -9.04
CA LYS A 199 5.29 20.44 -9.01
C LYS A 199 5.70 21.74 -8.32
N ASN A 200 5.67 22.84 -9.06
CA ASN A 200 6.27 24.09 -8.64
C ASN A 200 7.76 23.87 -8.25
N LYS A 201 8.11 23.98 -6.97
CA LYS A 201 9.47 23.74 -6.44
C LYS A 201 9.58 22.45 -5.61
N SER A 202 8.55 21.61 -5.57
CA SER A 202 8.47 20.39 -4.77
C SER A 202 8.51 19.14 -5.62
N LEU A 203 9.34 18.17 -5.26
CA LEU A 203 9.27 16.80 -5.78
C LEU A 203 8.23 16.02 -4.99
N ILE A 204 7.19 15.51 -5.65
CA ILE A 204 6.14 14.68 -5.05
C ILE A 204 6.33 13.24 -5.51
N PHE A 205 6.45 12.31 -4.58
CA PHE A 205 6.58 10.88 -4.90
C PHE A 205 6.05 9.97 -3.79
N GLN A 206 5.92 8.69 -4.10
CA GLN A 206 5.45 7.66 -3.18
C GLN A 206 6.17 6.34 -3.41
N THR A 207 6.51 5.64 -2.34
CA THR A 207 6.91 4.22 -2.39
C THR A 207 5.69 3.34 -2.18
N GLY A 208 5.58 2.26 -2.93
CA GLY A 208 4.48 1.30 -2.83
C GLY A 208 4.37 0.68 -1.43
N LYS A 209 3.14 0.31 -1.08
CA LYS A 209 2.76 -0.19 0.24
C LYS A 209 3.29 -1.59 0.55
N GLN A 210 3.09 -1.99 1.82
CA GLN A 210 3.30 -3.36 2.34
C GLN A 210 4.75 -3.86 2.31
N GLY A 211 5.73 -2.95 2.20
CA GLY A 211 7.14 -3.33 2.24
C GLY A 211 7.60 -4.17 1.06
N LYS A 212 6.96 -4.04 -0.11
CA LYS A 212 7.41 -4.64 -1.36
C LYS A 212 8.58 -3.89 -2.00
N TYR A 213 8.66 -2.61 -1.74
CA TYR A 213 9.70 -1.74 -2.27
C TYR A 213 10.34 -0.89 -1.17
N LEU A 214 11.60 -0.58 -1.36
CA LEU A 214 12.32 0.47 -0.65
C LEU A 214 12.57 1.61 -1.65
N GLY A 215 12.07 2.81 -1.34
CA GLY A 215 12.40 4.02 -2.08
C GLY A 215 13.78 4.51 -1.68
N TRP A 216 14.60 4.83 -2.65
CA TRP A 216 15.92 5.43 -2.46
C TRP A 216 16.07 6.64 -3.35
N MET A 217 16.45 7.77 -2.76
CA MET A 217 16.73 9.01 -3.49
C MET A 217 18.11 9.54 -3.10
N SER A 218 18.99 9.67 -4.08
CA SER A 218 20.27 10.40 -3.95
C SER A 218 20.01 11.86 -4.32
N ILE A 219 20.51 12.78 -3.51
CA ILE A 219 20.32 14.22 -3.71
C ILE A 219 21.67 14.92 -3.72
N ASN A 220 21.94 15.68 -4.79
CA ASN A 220 23.01 16.64 -4.84
C ASN A 220 22.42 18.04 -4.63
N TRP A 221 22.40 18.47 -3.36
CA TRP A 221 21.76 19.72 -2.96
C TRP A 221 22.68 20.91 -3.16
N GLN A 222 22.17 21.98 -3.75
CA GLN A 222 22.91 23.21 -4.08
C GLN A 222 22.30 24.42 -3.36
N GLU A 223 23.09 25.48 -3.25
CA GLU A 223 22.66 26.74 -2.59
C GLU A 223 21.48 27.42 -3.28
N SER A 224 21.24 27.13 -4.56
CA SER A 224 20.07 27.63 -5.30
C SER A 224 18.73 27.21 -4.70
N LYS A 225 18.72 26.13 -3.92
CA LYS A 225 17.52 25.50 -3.33
C LYS A 225 16.41 25.23 -4.36
N THR A 226 16.81 24.97 -5.61
CA THR A 226 15.90 24.66 -6.72
C THR A 226 16.28 23.36 -7.38
N TRP A 227 15.29 22.63 -7.84
CA TRP A 227 15.52 21.37 -8.54
C TRP A 227 15.81 21.61 -10.02
N GLY A 228 16.80 20.85 -10.54
CA GLY A 228 17.01 20.65 -11.96
C GLY A 228 17.23 19.15 -12.20
N ARG A 229 16.87 18.67 -13.36
CA ARG A 229 17.09 17.26 -13.71
C ARG A 229 18.55 17.04 -14.14
N ALA A 230 19.23 16.13 -13.47
CA ALA A 230 20.50 15.62 -13.99
C ALA A 230 20.24 15.03 -15.39
N GLY A 231 20.86 15.63 -16.41
CA GLY A 231 20.69 15.18 -17.79
C GLY A 231 19.47 15.74 -18.53
N ALA A 232 18.82 16.81 -18.04
CA ALA A 232 17.68 17.47 -18.72
C ALA A 232 17.97 17.80 -20.20
N ALA A 233 19.18 18.25 -20.52
CA ALA A 233 19.59 18.49 -21.91
C ALA A 233 19.62 17.20 -22.76
N LYS A 234 20.07 16.08 -22.21
CA LYS A 234 20.08 14.78 -22.88
C LYS A 234 18.66 14.22 -23.03
N GLU A 235 17.83 14.37 -21.99
CA GLU A 235 16.42 13.99 -22.02
C GLU A 235 15.67 14.79 -23.07
N LEU A 236 15.86 16.10 -23.12
CA LEU A 236 15.29 16.97 -24.15
C LEU A 236 15.68 16.52 -25.55
N ALA A 237 16.97 16.19 -25.80
CA ALA A 237 17.42 15.70 -27.08
C ALA A 237 16.73 14.38 -27.45
N THR A 238 16.61 13.44 -26.52
CA THR A 238 15.91 12.16 -26.71
C THR A 238 14.44 12.37 -27.05
N LYS A 239 13.73 13.23 -26.30
CA LYS A 239 12.31 13.52 -26.54
C LYS A 239 12.07 14.23 -27.88
N LYS A 240 12.98 15.11 -28.31
CA LYS A 240 12.92 15.71 -29.67
C LYS A 240 13.08 14.64 -30.74
N GLN A 241 13.97 13.69 -30.56
CA GLN A 241 14.15 12.56 -31.50
C GLN A 241 12.89 11.64 -31.55
N GLU A 242 12.27 11.38 -30.39
CA GLU A 242 11.00 10.65 -30.33
C GLU A 242 9.87 11.40 -31.04
N LEU A 243 9.80 12.72 -30.86
CA LEU A 243 8.84 13.60 -31.56
C LEU A 243 9.00 13.52 -33.07
N ASP A 244 10.23 13.57 -33.57
CA ASP A 244 10.53 13.40 -35.01
C ASP A 244 10.05 12.04 -35.53
N GLY A 245 10.25 10.99 -34.74
CA GLY A 245 9.76 9.64 -35.05
C GLY A 245 8.22 9.57 -35.12
N ILE A 246 7.51 10.20 -34.18
CA ILE A 246 6.04 10.28 -34.16
C ILE A 246 5.55 11.10 -35.37
N ASN A 247 6.12 12.27 -35.61
CA ASN A 247 5.78 13.12 -36.75
C ASN A 247 5.98 12.39 -38.08
N GLY A 248 7.04 11.62 -38.22
CA GLY A 248 7.29 10.77 -39.40
C GLY A 248 6.23 9.67 -39.59
N ARG A 249 5.66 9.12 -38.47
CA ARG A 249 4.55 8.15 -38.55
C ARG A 249 3.23 8.82 -38.94
N ILE A 250 2.93 9.96 -38.33
CA ILE A 250 1.76 10.79 -38.66
C ILE A 250 1.76 11.13 -40.18
N SER A 251 2.87 11.69 -40.65
CA SER A 251 3.02 12.06 -42.06
C SER A 251 2.89 10.88 -43.07
N ARG A 252 3.25 9.67 -42.63
CA ARG A 252 3.05 8.44 -43.43
C ARG A 252 1.58 8.05 -43.53
N ILE A 253 0.80 8.20 -42.44
CA ILE A 253 -0.64 7.93 -42.46
C ILE A 253 -1.34 8.98 -43.32
N GLU A 254 -1.03 10.27 -43.14
CA GLU A 254 -1.62 11.37 -43.88
C GLU A 254 -1.39 11.28 -45.42
N ARG A 255 -0.26 10.71 -45.84
CA ARG A 255 0.02 10.45 -47.27
C ARG A 255 -0.73 9.25 -47.84
N ARG A 256 -1.15 8.30 -46.98
CA ARG A 256 -1.81 7.06 -47.42
C ARG A 256 -3.33 7.14 -47.36
N GLU A 257 -3.87 7.94 -46.48
CA GLU A 257 -5.30 8.03 -46.20
C GLU A 257 -5.89 9.35 -46.71
N LYS A 258 -7.16 9.31 -47.12
CA LYS A 258 -7.91 10.52 -47.44
C LYS A 258 -8.18 11.32 -46.17
N LYS A 259 -8.15 12.65 -46.27
CA LYS A 259 -8.33 13.56 -45.10
C LYS A 259 -9.60 13.27 -44.30
N GLU A 260 -10.68 12.88 -44.99
CA GLU A 260 -11.98 12.58 -44.38
C GLU A 260 -11.95 11.30 -43.50
N ALA A 261 -11.00 10.37 -43.75
CA ALA A 261 -10.86 9.12 -43.01
C ALA A 261 -9.97 9.25 -41.77
N LEU A 262 -9.10 10.26 -41.69
CA LEU A 262 -8.15 10.45 -40.62
C LEU A 262 -8.80 10.55 -39.20
N PRO A 263 -9.95 11.25 -38.99
CA PRO A 263 -10.58 11.32 -37.67
C PRO A 263 -11.07 9.97 -37.14
N ALA A 264 -11.39 9.03 -38.02
CA ALA A 264 -11.84 7.68 -37.68
C ALA A 264 -10.67 6.69 -37.44
N ASN A 265 -9.44 7.03 -37.84
CA ASN A 265 -8.27 6.19 -37.69
C ASN A 265 -7.74 6.27 -36.27
N LYS A 266 -7.99 5.21 -35.46
CA LYS A 266 -7.55 5.11 -34.06
C LYS A 266 -6.03 5.26 -33.86
N SER A 267 -5.22 4.68 -34.78
CA SER A 267 -3.76 4.79 -34.74
C SER A 267 -3.29 6.23 -34.94
N TYR A 268 -3.93 6.96 -35.87
CA TYR A 268 -3.65 8.37 -36.08
C TYR A 268 -4.00 9.22 -34.88
N GLN A 269 -5.17 9.00 -34.25
CA GLN A 269 -5.58 9.72 -33.03
C GLN A 269 -4.65 9.46 -31.86
N ASN A 270 -4.21 8.19 -31.65
CA ASN A 270 -3.26 7.83 -30.62
C ASN A 270 -1.89 8.50 -30.84
N LEU A 271 -1.43 8.61 -32.09
CA LEU A 271 -0.18 9.30 -32.41
C LEU A 271 -0.29 10.81 -32.16
N LEU A 272 -1.43 11.45 -32.51
CA LEU A 272 -1.67 12.85 -32.18
C LEU A 272 -1.65 13.11 -30.67
N ALA A 273 -2.35 12.30 -29.88
CA ALA A 273 -2.36 12.40 -28.43
C ALA A 273 -0.94 12.19 -27.81
N SER A 274 -0.17 11.25 -28.35
CA SER A 274 1.22 11.02 -27.95
C SER A 274 2.13 12.19 -28.30
N ARG A 275 1.95 12.77 -29.50
CA ARG A 275 2.67 13.96 -29.93
C ARG A 275 2.40 15.16 -29.02
N ASP A 276 1.13 15.41 -28.72
CA ASP A 276 0.73 16.56 -27.91
C ASP A 276 1.27 16.47 -26.48
N ARG A 277 1.28 15.26 -25.88
CA ARG A 277 1.93 14.99 -24.59
C ARG A 277 3.43 15.27 -24.68
N LEU A 278 4.08 14.72 -25.69
CA LEU A 278 5.54 14.86 -25.85
C LEU A 278 5.95 16.32 -26.09
N LEU A 279 5.15 17.10 -26.82
CA LEU A 279 5.34 18.54 -26.99
C LEU A 279 5.26 19.28 -25.66
N SER A 280 4.29 18.95 -24.80
CA SER A 280 4.18 19.53 -23.46
C SER A 280 5.39 19.23 -22.60
N GLU A 281 5.92 18.00 -22.65
CA GLU A 281 7.12 17.58 -21.94
C GLU A 281 8.39 18.30 -22.47
N ILE A 282 8.49 18.50 -23.78
CA ILE A 282 9.60 19.25 -24.43
C ILE A 282 9.58 20.71 -23.98
N VAL A 283 8.42 21.38 -24.05
CA VAL A 283 8.28 22.78 -23.60
C VAL A 283 8.65 22.92 -22.13
N PHE A 284 8.24 21.99 -21.29
CA PHE A 284 8.63 21.99 -19.86
C PHE A 284 10.14 21.90 -19.69
N LEU A 285 10.82 20.97 -20.38
CA LEU A 285 12.27 20.81 -20.32
C LEU A 285 13.04 22.03 -20.89
N GLU A 286 12.52 22.63 -21.95
CA GLU A 286 13.09 23.85 -22.54
C GLU A 286 13.03 25.05 -21.57
N ASN A 287 11.88 25.24 -20.91
CA ASN A 287 11.72 26.28 -19.89
C ASN A 287 12.64 26.03 -18.71
N GLU A 288 12.71 24.78 -18.21
CA GLU A 288 13.62 24.39 -17.11
C GLU A 288 15.08 24.72 -17.45
N LEU A 289 15.54 24.36 -18.65
CA LEU A 289 16.90 24.65 -19.12
C LEU A 289 17.15 26.16 -19.34
N GLN A 290 16.12 26.91 -19.74
CA GLN A 290 16.21 28.34 -19.90
C GLN A 290 16.32 29.06 -18.56
N ASP A 291 15.47 28.71 -17.59
CA ASP A 291 15.51 29.25 -16.22
C ASP A 291 16.86 28.96 -15.54
N MET A 292 17.43 27.76 -15.78
CA MET A 292 18.79 27.40 -15.31
C MET A 292 19.87 28.28 -15.90
N LYS A 293 19.77 28.64 -17.18
CA LYS A 293 20.75 29.53 -17.83
C LYS A 293 20.64 30.96 -17.35
N GLU A 294 19.41 31.46 -17.15
CA GLU A 294 19.16 32.84 -16.76
C GLU A 294 19.52 33.11 -15.29
N SER A 295 19.30 32.10 -14.40
CA SER A 295 19.64 32.23 -12.98
C SER A 295 21.15 32.24 -12.71
N GLY A 296 21.95 31.71 -13.59
CA GLY A 296 23.42 31.56 -13.39
C GLY A 296 23.78 30.67 -12.19
N GLN A 297 22.80 30.01 -11.56
CA GLN A 297 22.95 29.14 -10.39
C GLN A 297 22.92 27.66 -10.81
N THR A 298 23.76 26.85 -10.17
CA THR A 298 23.69 25.40 -10.35
C THR A 298 22.47 24.84 -9.60
N PRO A 299 21.53 24.18 -10.27
CA PRO A 299 20.39 23.57 -9.61
C PRO A 299 20.77 22.29 -8.87
N SER A 300 19.99 21.97 -7.85
CA SER A 300 20.04 20.68 -7.17
C SER A 300 19.57 19.56 -8.10
N THR A 301 20.17 18.39 -8.00
CA THR A 301 19.79 17.22 -8.80
C THR A 301 19.45 16.03 -7.91
N PHE A 302 18.68 15.09 -8.43
CA PHE A 302 18.32 13.86 -7.74
C PHE A 302 18.32 12.65 -8.67
N GLU A 303 18.54 11.47 -8.07
CA GLU A 303 18.30 10.17 -8.70
C GLU A 303 17.38 9.38 -7.78
N ASN A 304 16.33 8.79 -8.34
CA ASN A 304 15.37 7.99 -7.58
C ASN A 304 15.31 6.55 -8.05
N HIS A 305 15.28 5.63 -7.11
CA HIS A 305 15.18 4.19 -7.37
C HIS A 305 14.13 3.56 -6.44
N PHE A 306 13.37 2.61 -6.97
CA PHE A 306 12.51 1.73 -6.20
C PHE A 306 13.11 0.33 -6.20
N ILE A 307 13.64 -0.09 -5.07
CA ILE A 307 14.30 -1.38 -4.89
C ILE A 307 13.22 -2.38 -4.48
N ALA A 308 12.95 -3.36 -5.35
CA ALA A 308 12.04 -4.46 -5.02
C ALA A 308 12.66 -5.34 -3.92
N LEU A 309 11.87 -5.64 -2.89
CA LEU A 309 12.27 -6.50 -1.79
C LEU A 309 11.87 -7.95 -2.13
N ASP A 310 12.70 -8.61 -2.93
CA ASP A 310 12.46 -9.96 -3.44
C ASP A 310 12.50 -11.02 -2.32
N VAL A 311 11.73 -12.08 -2.51
CA VAL A 311 11.65 -13.23 -1.58
C VAL A 311 13.01 -13.90 -1.36
N ASN A 312 13.89 -13.90 -2.36
CA ASN A 312 15.22 -14.49 -2.29
C ASN A 312 16.28 -13.58 -1.65
N MET A 313 15.94 -12.33 -1.34
CA MET A 313 16.82 -11.43 -0.59
C MET A 313 17.15 -12.01 0.79
N PRO A 314 18.37 -11.86 1.29
CA PRO A 314 18.68 -12.21 2.67
C PRO A 314 17.83 -11.45 3.67
N ASP A 315 17.60 -12.07 4.82
CA ASP A 315 16.95 -11.44 5.95
C ASP A 315 17.98 -10.83 6.91
N GLN A 316 17.68 -9.67 7.47
CA GLN A 316 18.42 -9.16 8.63
C GLN A 316 18.01 -9.99 9.86
N PRO A 317 18.98 -10.62 10.58
CA PRO A 317 18.65 -11.67 11.56
C PRO A 317 17.81 -11.20 12.74
N GLU A 318 18.07 -9.99 13.28
CA GLU A 318 17.36 -9.48 14.45
C GLU A 318 15.93 -9.11 14.09
N VAL A 319 15.70 -8.42 12.99
CA VAL A 319 14.35 -8.10 12.50
C VAL A 319 13.60 -9.37 12.12
N LYS A 320 14.27 -10.39 11.58
CA LYS A 320 13.66 -11.68 11.30
C LYS A 320 13.12 -12.33 12.60
N LYS A 321 13.90 -12.33 13.70
CA LYS A 321 13.44 -12.84 15.00
C LYS A 321 12.21 -12.11 15.50
N ILE A 322 12.16 -10.78 15.38
CA ILE A 322 10.99 -9.98 15.75
C ILE A 322 9.77 -10.38 14.91
N VAL A 323 9.94 -10.52 13.61
CA VAL A 323 8.85 -10.92 12.67
C VAL A 323 8.31 -12.30 13.04
N GLU A 324 9.18 -13.27 13.34
CA GLU A 324 8.79 -14.63 13.72
C GLU A 324 8.09 -14.66 15.07
N ALA A 325 8.63 -13.96 16.08
CA ALA A 325 8.01 -13.83 17.39
C ALA A 325 6.63 -13.15 17.32
N THR A 326 6.50 -12.10 16.49
CA THR A 326 5.24 -11.40 16.28
C THR A 326 4.21 -12.33 15.64
N LYS A 327 4.59 -13.09 14.60
CA LYS A 327 3.71 -14.08 13.96
C LYS A 327 3.25 -15.16 14.96
N ALA A 328 4.14 -15.67 15.78
CA ALA A 328 3.79 -16.64 16.83
C ALA A 328 2.80 -16.05 17.83
N SER A 329 3.02 -14.80 18.27
CA SER A 329 2.11 -14.10 19.19
C SER A 329 0.74 -13.84 18.58
N VAL A 330 0.67 -13.46 17.31
CA VAL A 330 -0.59 -13.30 16.56
C VAL A 330 -1.35 -14.62 16.49
N ASN A 331 -0.67 -15.72 16.15
CA ASN A 331 -1.30 -17.03 16.07
C ASN A 331 -1.77 -17.53 17.46
N LEU A 332 -1.00 -17.29 18.50
CA LEU A 332 -1.38 -17.62 19.87
C LEU A 332 -2.64 -16.83 20.30
N ALA A 333 -2.66 -15.53 20.07
CA ALA A 333 -3.82 -14.68 20.39
C ALA A 333 -5.08 -15.14 19.65
N GLY A 334 -4.95 -15.54 18.37
CA GLY A 334 -6.05 -16.10 17.59
C GLY A 334 -6.53 -17.45 18.13
N ARG A 335 -5.62 -18.33 18.54
CA ARG A 335 -5.97 -19.61 19.18
C ARG A 335 -6.73 -19.41 20.49
N ASP A 336 -6.29 -18.48 21.34
CA ASP A 336 -6.95 -18.16 22.60
C ASP A 336 -8.34 -17.55 22.35
N GLN A 337 -8.49 -16.76 21.29
CA GLN A 337 -9.77 -16.21 20.85
C GLN A 337 -10.72 -17.32 20.35
N ALA A 338 -10.20 -18.27 19.55
CA ALA A 338 -10.95 -19.45 19.11
C ALA A 338 -11.42 -20.30 20.29
N GLY A 339 -10.55 -20.54 21.27
CA GLY A 339 -10.89 -21.28 22.49
C GLY A 339 -12.01 -20.63 23.29
N ARG A 340 -12.00 -19.31 23.41
CA ARG A 340 -13.09 -18.56 24.07
C ARG A 340 -14.41 -18.62 23.30
N ALA A 341 -14.36 -18.60 21.99
CA ALA A 341 -15.54 -18.73 21.13
C ALA A 341 -16.16 -20.13 21.24
N GLN A 342 -15.36 -21.18 21.30
CA GLN A 342 -15.82 -22.57 21.45
C GLN A 342 -16.40 -22.89 22.83
N SER A 343 -16.02 -22.14 23.88
CA SER A 343 -16.60 -22.27 25.23
C SER A 343 -17.98 -21.64 25.36
N SER A 344 -18.46 -20.93 24.32
CA SER A 344 -19.86 -20.45 24.22
C SER A 344 -20.68 -21.47 23.44
N PRO A 345 -21.59 -22.25 24.07
CA PRO A 345 -22.21 -23.43 23.46
C PRO A 345 -23.12 -23.13 22.24
N ALA A 346 -23.43 -21.89 21.98
CA ALA A 346 -24.36 -21.48 20.91
C ALA A 346 -23.70 -21.10 19.56
N LEU A 347 -22.36 -20.88 19.52
CA LEU A 347 -21.73 -20.32 18.31
C LEU A 347 -21.49 -21.33 17.17
N PRO A 348 -20.94 -22.57 17.39
CA PRO A 348 -20.65 -23.48 16.30
C PRO A 348 -21.90 -23.99 15.57
N GLU A 349 -22.95 -24.30 16.31
CA GLU A 349 -24.18 -24.86 15.73
C GLU A 349 -25.04 -23.79 15.03
N LEU A 350 -25.20 -22.61 15.65
CA LEU A 350 -25.89 -21.46 15.05
C LEU A 350 -25.19 -20.94 13.80
N MET A 351 -23.87 -21.08 13.74
CA MET A 351 -23.09 -20.67 12.56
C MET A 351 -23.25 -21.64 11.41
N LEU A 352 -23.21 -22.95 11.65
CA LEU A 352 -23.46 -23.97 10.62
C LEU A 352 -24.86 -23.89 10.04
N GLU A 353 -25.89 -23.60 10.86
CA GLU A 353 -27.26 -23.38 10.37
C GLU A 353 -27.40 -22.11 9.54
N LYS A 354 -26.69 -21.05 9.92
CA LYS A 354 -26.70 -19.75 9.21
C LYS A 354 -25.75 -19.69 8.03
N LEU A 355 -24.70 -20.53 8.02
CA LEU A 355 -23.80 -20.66 6.88
C LEU A 355 -24.55 -21.43 5.79
N ALA A 356 -24.72 -20.77 4.66
CA ALA A 356 -25.24 -21.43 3.45
C ALA A 356 -24.21 -22.39 2.81
N PHE A 357 -23.04 -22.57 3.44
CA PHE A 357 -21.94 -23.44 3.00
C PHE A 357 -22.10 -24.85 3.57
N THR A 358 -21.75 -25.86 2.78
CA THR A 358 -21.87 -27.26 3.16
C THR A 358 -20.55 -28.03 3.13
N GLY A 359 -19.52 -27.48 2.46
CA GLY A 359 -18.22 -28.14 2.28
C GLY A 359 -18.15 -28.99 1.03
N TRP A 360 -16.93 -29.21 0.52
CA TRP A 360 -16.66 -29.88 -0.74
C TRP A 360 -17.07 -31.37 -0.74
N GLU A 361 -17.06 -32.03 0.41
CA GLU A 361 -17.47 -33.44 0.56
C GLU A 361 -18.91 -33.64 0.11
N THR A 362 -19.80 -32.68 0.41
CA THR A 362 -21.22 -32.75 -0.01
C THR A 362 -21.38 -32.66 -1.53
N CYS A 363 -20.44 -32.03 -2.22
CA CYS A 363 -20.45 -31.91 -3.69
C CYS A 363 -19.98 -33.22 -4.39
N THR A 364 -19.15 -34.03 -3.73
CA THR A 364 -18.44 -35.18 -4.31
C THR A 364 -19.34 -36.22 -4.90
N PRO A 365 -20.49 -36.63 -4.31
CA PRO A 365 -21.34 -37.69 -4.87
C PRO A 365 -21.84 -37.38 -6.29
N CYS A 366 -22.13 -36.12 -6.59
CA CYS A 366 -22.61 -35.69 -7.92
C CYS A 366 -21.48 -35.14 -8.83
N HIS A 367 -20.42 -34.61 -8.25
CA HIS A 367 -19.32 -33.91 -8.94
C HIS A 367 -17.95 -34.56 -8.69
N SER A 368 -17.89 -35.91 -8.65
CA SER A 368 -16.65 -36.67 -8.33
C SER A 368 -15.44 -36.33 -9.22
N PRO A 369 -15.57 -36.13 -10.56
CA PRO A 369 -14.43 -35.76 -11.40
C PRO A 369 -13.90 -34.36 -11.09
N GLN A 370 -14.79 -33.41 -10.75
CA GLN A 370 -14.43 -32.06 -10.37
C GLN A 370 -13.75 -32.01 -9.00
N ALA A 371 -14.26 -32.77 -8.04
CA ALA A 371 -13.66 -32.92 -6.72
C ALA A 371 -12.25 -33.52 -6.80
N ALA A 372 -12.08 -34.63 -7.59
CA ALA A 372 -10.79 -35.28 -7.80
C ALA A 372 -9.77 -34.37 -8.52
N PHE A 373 -10.22 -33.47 -9.38
CA PHE A 373 -9.39 -32.43 -9.99
C PHE A 373 -8.99 -31.40 -8.97
N TRP A 374 -9.96 -30.79 -8.26
CA TRP A 374 -9.72 -29.74 -7.28
C TRP A 374 -8.78 -30.18 -6.15
N GLN A 375 -8.90 -31.39 -5.64
CA GLN A 375 -8.02 -31.94 -4.60
C GLN A 375 -6.52 -31.91 -4.96
N LYS A 376 -6.17 -31.79 -6.24
CA LYS A 376 -4.78 -31.71 -6.74
C LYS A 376 -4.29 -30.27 -6.84
N THR A 377 -5.14 -29.29 -6.59
CA THR A 377 -4.80 -27.87 -6.72
C THR A 377 -4.28 -27.29 -5.40
N ALA A 378 -3.55 -26.17 -5.48
CA ALA A 378 -3.10 -25.43 -4.30
C ALA A 378 -4.27 -24.93 -3.42
N HIS A 379 -5.44 -24.70 -4.00
CA HIS A 379 -6.63 -24.27 -3.28
C HIS A 379 -7.11 -25.32 -2.26
N ALA A 380 -7.03 -26.60 -2.59
CA ALA A 380 -7.42 -27.68 -1.69
C ALA A 380 -6.52 -27.78 -0.45
N SER A 381 -5.26 -27.35 -0.55
CA SER A 381 -4.29 -27.38 0.54
C SER A 381 -3.99 -25.99 1.13
N ALA A 382 -4.79 -24.96 0.78
CA ALA A 382 -4.51 -23.59 1.17
C ALA A 382 -4.43 -23.39 2.71
N TYR A 383 -5.34 -23.98 3.47
CA TYR A 383 -5.31 -23.90 4.93
C TYR A 383 -4.11 -24.64 5.53
N GLN A 384 -3.75 -25.81 4.98
CA GLN A 384 -2.61 -26.59 5.43
C GLN A 384 -1.29 -25.83 5.30
N THR A 385 -1.17 -24.92 4.32
CA THR A 385 0.01 -24.05 4.21
C THR A 385 0.12 -23.10 5.38
N LEU A 386 -1.00 -22.64 5.94
CA LEU A 386 -1.00 -21.83 7.17
C LEU A 386 -0.66 -22.69 8.39
N ALA A 387 -1.24 -23.87 8.50
CA ALA A 387 -0.98 -24.79 9.61
C ALA A 387 0.49 -25.21 9.67
N GLY A 388 1.11 -25.49 8.51
CA GLY A 388 2.53 -25.82 8.41
C GLY A 388 3.48 -24.66 8.79
N GLN A 389 2.96 -23.43 8.82
CA GLN A 389 3.70 -22.22 9.23
C GLN A 389 3.22 -21.68 10.58
N GLU A 390 2.40 -22.41 11.31
CA GLU A 390 1.78 -21.97 12.57
C GLU A 390 1.03 -20.66 12.44
N GLN A 391 0.28 -20.45 11.34
CA GLN A 391 -0.49 -19.23 11.06
C GLN A 391 -2.00 -19.50 10.85
N GLN A 392 -2.48 -20.68 11.21
CA GLN A 392 -3.88 -21.11 11.02
C GLN A 392 -4.90 -20.35 11.90
N PHE A 393 -4.44 -19.54 12.85
CA PHE A 393 -5.27 -18.64 13.65
C PHE A 393 -5.02 -17.16 13.35
N ASN A 394 -4.33 -16.86 12.25
CA ASN A 394 -4.05 -15.51 11.82
C ASN A 394 -5.18 -14.98 10.94
N LEU A 395 -5.95 -14.02 11.45
CA LEU A 395 -7.10 -13.42 10.75
C LEU A 395 -6.71 -12.62 9.50
N ASP A 396 -5.46 -12.20 9.36
CA ASP A 396 -4.96 -11.59 8.11
C ASP A 396 -4.76 -12.60 6.97
N CYS A 397 -4.63 -13.89 7.30
CA CYS A 397 -4.36 -14.96 6.35
C CYS A 397 -5.61 -15.78 6.03
N LEU A 398 -6.37 -16.12 7.07
CA LEU A 398 -7.53 -17.01 6.96
C LEU A 398 -8.52 -16.67 5.84
N PRO A 399 -8.88 -15.39 5.62
CA PRO A 399 -9.86 -15.05 4.61
C PRO A 399 -9.57 -15.56 3.20
N CYS A 400 -8.31 -15.67 2.83
CA CYS A 400 -7.89 -16.19 1.52
C CYS A 400 -7.57 -17.69 1.53
N HIS A 401 -7.61 -18.36 2.70
CA HIS A 401 -7.18 -19.73 2.87
C HIS A 401 -8.30 -20.69 3.33
N VAL A 402 -9.54 -20.19 3.46
CA VAL A 402 -10.70 -20.96 3.91
C VAL A 402 -11.91 -20.70 3.03
N THR A 403 -12.93 -21.57 3.16
CA THR A 403 -14.25 -21.36 2.56
C THR A 403 -15.10 -20.53 3.50
N ALA A 404 -15.22 -19.24 3.23
CA ALA A 404 -16.11 -18.34 3.93
C ALA A 404 -16.51 -17.21 2.99
N GLU A 405 -17.74 -16.74 3.08
CA GLU A 405 -18.17 -15.57 2.33
C GLU A 405 -18.09 -14.30 3.15
N TYR A 406 -17.37 -13.33 2.61
CA TYR A 406 -17.15 -12.04 3.22
C TYR A 406 -18.41 -11.15 3.27
N LYS A 407 -19.43 -11.44 2.45
CA LYS A 407 -20.64 -10.59 2.34
C LYS A 407 -21.76 -10.98 3.29
N ASP A 408 -21.90 -12.26 3.62
CA ASP A 408 -23.02 -12.77 4.41
C ASP A 408 -22.67 -13.01 5.88
N ILE A 409 -21.42 -13.33 6.16
CA ILE A 409 -20.86 -13.12 7.48
C ILE A 409 -20.53 -11.64 7.53
N LYS A 410 -21.28 -10.84 8.26
CA LYS A 410 -20.84 -9.51 8.66
C LYS A 410 -19.60 -9.70 9.56
N ILE A 411 -18.46 -9.93 8.93
CA ILE A 411 -17.15 -10.09 9.57
C ILE A 411 -16.80 -8.86 10.40
N SER A 412 -17.45 -7.72 10.11
CA SER A 412 -17.40 -6.53 10.96
C SER A 412 -17.72 -6.77 12.43
N ASP A 413 -18.51 -7.80 12.76
CA ASP A 413 -18.95 -8.03 14.13
C ASP A 413 -18.42 -9.33 14.75
N ASN A 414 -17.84 -10.28 13.96
CA ASN A 414 -17.45 -11.58 14.52
C ASN A 414 -16.33 -12.30 13.73
N ASP A 415 -15.14 -11.70 13.61
CA ASP A 415 -13.96 -12.36 13.01
C ASP A 415 -13.56 -13.65 13.75
N ALA A 416 -14.01 -13.82 15.01
CA ALA A 416 -13.88 -15.04 15.78
C ALA A 416 -14.50 -16.27 15.08
N ALA A 417 -15.49 -16.06 14.21
CA ALA A 417 -16.11 -17.11 13.43
C ALA A 417 -15.14 -17.80 12.48
N LEU A 418 -14.23 -17.05 11.84
CA LEU A 418 -13.21 -17.61 10.97
C LEU A 418 -12.22 -18.50 11.71
N LEU A 419 -11.98 -18.21 13.00
CA LEU A 419 -11.08 -18.98 13.85
C LEU A 419 -11.67 -20.34 14.29
N SER A 420 -12.99 -20.52 14.12
CA SER A 420 -13.74 -21.70 14.57
C SER A 420 -14.44 -22.44 13.44
N LEU A 421 -14.00 -22.22 12.19
CA LEU A 421 -14.58 -22.92 11.03
C LEU A 421 -14.44 -24.43 11.15
N PRO A 422 -15.49 -25.18 10.81
CA PRO A 422 -15.44 -26.65 10.78
C PRO A 422 -14.45 -27.14 9.71
N ALA A 423 -13.90 -28.34 9.90
CA ALA A 423 -12.83 -28.89 9.05
C ALA A 423 -13.17 -28.90 7.57
N GLN A 424 -14.44 -29.17 7.20
CA GLN A 424 -14.92 -29.17 5.82
C GLN A 424 -14.87 -27.81 5.11
N LEU A 425 -14.65 -26.71 5.85
CA LEU A 425 -14.48 -25.35 5.31
C LEU A 425 -13.04 -24.83 5.43
N GLN A 426 -12.12 -25.61 6.01
CA GLN A 426 -10.71 -25.24 6.18
C GLN A 426 -9.88 -25.48 4.90
N GLN A 427 -10.36 -24.97 3.78
CA GLN A 427 -9.70 -24.91 2.47
C GLN A 427 -10.43 -23.91 1.56
N VAL A 428 -9.82 -23.52 0.44
CA VAL A 428 -10.50 -22.80 -0.63
C VAL A 428 -11.29 -23.81 -1.46
N GLY A 429 -12.50 -24.11 -1.01
CA GLY A 429 -13.37 -25.15 -1.57
C GLY A 429 -14.17 -24.70 -2.78
N CYS A 430 -15.03 -25.59 -3.27
CA CYS A 430 -15.89 -25.38 -4.44
C CYS A 430 -16.76 -24.12 -4.29
N GLU A 431 -17.25 -23.89 -3.09
CA GLU A 431 -18.22 -22.83 -2.77
C GLU A 431 -17.59 -21.42 -2.78
N VAL A 432 -16.25 -21.31 -2.69
CA VAL A 432 -15.58 -20.00 -2.84
C VAL A 432 -15.74 -19.46 -4.27
N CYS A 433 -15.71 -20.35 -5.26
CA CYS A 433 -15.87 -20.01 -6.66
C CYS A 433 -17.34 -20.04 -7.11
N HIS A 434 -18.09 -21.04 -6.67
CA HIS A 434 -19.43 -21.30 -7.17
C HIS A 434 -20.55 -20.72 -6.31
N GLY A 435 -20.23 -20.17 -5.15
CA GLY A 435 -21.21 -19.69 -4.16
C GLY A 435 -21.70 -20.79 -3.21
N PRO A 436 -22.50 -20.41 -2.19
CA PRO A 436 -23.00 -21.35 -1.19
C PRO A 436 -23.77 -22.51 -1.80
N GLY A 437 -23.43 -23.74 -1.41
CA GLY A 437 -23.93 -24.97 -2.04
C GLY A 437 -25.07 -25.67 -1.29
N LYS A 438 -25.47 -25.21 -0.10
CA LYS A 438 -26.44 -25.89 0.76
C LYS A 438 -27.78 -26.09 0.05
N ASP A 439 -28.34 -25.04 -0.55
CA ASP A 439 -29.61 -25.11 -1.26
C ASP A 439 -29.50 -25.95 -2.55
N HIS A 440 -28.37 -25.82 -3.26
CA HIS A 440 -28.10 -26.64 -4.45
C HIS A 440 -28.05 -28.13 -4.08
N ALA A 441 -27.35 -28.50 -3.01
CA ALA A 441 -27.27 -29.89 -2.56
C ALA A 441 -28.63 -30.47 -2.18
N ALA A 442 -29.51 -29.65 -1.61
CA ALA A 442 -30.86 -30.08 -1.21
C ALA A 442 -31.84 -30.13 -2.40
N THR A 443 -31.78 -29.19 -3.35
CA THR A 443 -32.76 -29.04 -4.42
C THR A 443 -32.30 -29.54 -5.78
N GLN A 444 -30.98 -29.68 -5.97
CA GLN A 444 -30.31 -29.94 -7.26
C GLN A 444 -30.59 -28.85 -8.34
N ASP A 445 -31.10 -27.67 -7.93
CA ASP A 445 -31.34 -26.56 -8.85
C ASP A 445 -30.00 -25.90 -9.23
N PRO A 446 -29.58 -25.90 -10.53
CA PRO A 446 -28.34 -25.33 -10.97
C PRO A 446 -28.35 -23.80 -10.97
N LYS A 447 -29.50 -23.15 -10.74
CA LYS A 447 -29.63 -21.68 -10.75
C LYS A 447 -29.21 -21.04 -9.44
N VAL A 448 -29.15 -21.81 -8.35
CA VAL A 448 -28.75 -21.28 -7.04
C VAL A 448 -27.22 -21.23 -6.84
N VAL A 449 -26.45 -21.71 -7.80
CA VAL A 449 -24.98 -21.66 -7.78
C VAL A 449 -24.42 -21.07 -9.08
N THR A 450 -23.26 -20.47 -9.01
CA THR A 450 -22.59 -19.85 -10.17
C THR A 450 -21.81 -20.91 -10.94
N ARG A 451 -22.19 -21.18 -12.20
CA ARG A 451 -21.48 -22.18 -13.03
C ARG A 451 -20.12 -21.66 -13.53
N LYS A 452 -20.04 -20.39 -13.90
CA LYS A 452 -18.83 -19.73 -14.40
C LYS A 452 -18.52 -18.54 -13.50
N PRO A 453 -17.57 -18.69 -12.55
CA PRO A 453 -17.16 -17.60 -11.67
C PRO A 453 -16.56 -16.44 -12.48
N GLU A 454 -16.87 -15.22 -12.06
CA GLU A 454 -16.28 -14.02 -12.61
C GLU A 454 -14.89 -13.75 -12.02
N ILE A 455 -14.05 -13.02 -12.75
CA ILE A 455 -12.71 -12.61 -12.31
C ILE A 455 -12.74 -11.88 -10.95
N SER A 456 -13.82 -11.18 -10.64
CA SER A 456 -14.04 -10.48 -9.36
C SER A 456 -13.93 -11.41 -8.15
N ILE A 457 -14.25 -12.70 -8.30
CA ILE A 457 -14.11 -13.72 -7.25
C ILE A 457 -12.64 -14.04 -7.00
N CYS A 458 -11.86 -14.23 -8.06
CA CYS A 458 -10.43 -14.51 -7.98
C CYS A 458 -9.65 -13.34 -7.33
N THR A 459 -9.96 -12.11 -7.76
CA THR A 459 -9.26 -10.90 -7.31
C THR A 459 -9.56 -10.49 -5.87
N ARG A 460 -10.47 -11.16 -5.17
CA ARG A 460 -10.63 -11.02 -3.71
C ARG A 460 -9.38 -11.48 -2.95
N CYS A 461 -8.71 -12.52 -3.44
CA CYS A 461 -7.51 -13.10 -2.85
C CYS A 461 -6.25 -12.80 -3.67
N HIS A 462 -6.32 -12.93 -5.01
CA HIS A 462 -5.26 -12.62 -5.95
C HIS A 462 -5.25 -11.12 -6.28
N THR A 463 -4.90 -10.31 -5.27
CA THR A 463 -4.76 -8.87 -5.45
C THR A 463 -3.36 -8.54 -5.95
N SER A 464 -3.17 -7.41 -6.64
CA SER A 464 -1.85 -6.93 -7.06
C SER A 464 -0.85 -6.80 -5.90
N GLU A 465 -1.36 -6.67 -4.67
CA GLU A 465 -0.55 -6.59 -3.45
C GLU A 465 -0.07 -7.96 -2.97
N ARG A 466 -0.79 -9.05 -3.26
CA ARG A 466 -0.50 -10.42 -2.80
C ARG A 466 0.04 -11.32 -3.89
N ASP A 467 -0.41 -11.08 -5.14
CA ASP A 467 -0.07 -11.89 -6.30
C ASP A 467 0.08 -11.00 -7.54
N GLU A 468 1.26 -10.40 -7.71
CA GLU A 468 1.58 -9.54 -8.85
C GLU A 468 1.62 -10.32 -10.17
N GLY A 469 1.86 -11.62 -10.10
CA GLY A 469 1.92 -12.51 -11.26
C GLY A 469 0.56 -13.04 -11.71
N PHE A 470 -0.52 -12.74 -10.98
CA PHE A 470 -1.84 -13.24 -11.32
C PHE A 470 -2.30 -12.78 -12.70
N ASN A 471 -2.54 -13.74 -13.57
CA ASN A 471 -3.11 -13.56 -14.90
C ASN A 471 -4.34 -14.45 -15.05
N TYR A 472 -5.52 -13.83 -15.08
CA TYR A 472 -6.79 -14.55 -15.06
C TYR A 472 -6.90 -15.61 -16.17
N GLU A 473 -6.50 -15.28 -17.39
CA GLU A 473 -6.61 -16.20 -18.54
C GLU A 473 -5.72 -17.43 -18.36
N ASN A 474 -4.45 -17.21 -18.01
CA ASN A 474 -3.47 -18.30 -17.83
C ASN A 474 -3.73 -19.12 -16.58
N ASP A 475 -4.15 -18.48 -15.48
CA ASP A 475 -4.34 -19.16 -14.20
C ASP A 475 -5.69 -19.86 -14.14
N LEU A 476 -6.70 -19.37 -14.87
CA LEU A 476 -7.99 -20.05 -15.03
C LEU A 476 -7.82 -21.44 -15.69
N GLU A 477 -6.93 -21.59 -16.67
CA GLU A 477 -6.65 -22.89 -17.30
C GLU A 477 -6.17 -23.95 -16.30
N ARG A 478 -5.49 -23.52 -15.23
CA ARG A 478 -4.93 -24.39 -14.19
C ARG A 478 -5.96 -24.81 -13.14
N ILE A 479 -7.05 -24.03 -12.98
CA ILE A 479 -8.02 -24.22 -11.89
C ILE A 479 -9.44 -24.50 -12.40
N ALA A 480 -9.71 -24.32 -13.69
CA ALA A 480 -11.03 -24.58 -14.27
C ALA A 480 -11.44 -26.04 -14.08
N CYS A 481 -12.57 -26.27 -13.42
CA CYS A 481 -13.10 -27.61 -13.23
C CYS A 481 -13.40 -28.28 -14.58
N PRO A 482 -13.09 -29.60 -14.74
CA PRO A 482 -13.41 -30.33 -15.94
C PRO A 482 -14.92 -30.31 -16.20
N ALA A 483 -15.31 -30.18 -17.48
CA ALA A 483 -16.71 -30.22 -17.86
C ALA A 483 -17.38 -31.51 -17.38
N SER A 484 -18.54 -31.41 -16.74
CA SER A 484 -19.35 -32.60 -16.42
C SER A 484 -19.79 -33.25 -17.74
N LYS A 485 -19.39 -34.47 -17.96
CA LYS A 485 -20.06 -35.29 -18.98
C LYS A 485 -21.51 -35.45 -18.51
N ARG A 486 -22.46 -34.86 -19.25
CA ARG A 486 -23.88 -35.15 -19.12
C ARG A 486 -24.16 -36.60 -19.54
#